data_42e571da17725fc016962dd7f9303638
#
_entry.id   42e571da17725fc016962dd7f9303638
#
_cell.length_a   1.000
_cell.length_b   1.000
_cell.length_c   1.000
_cell.angle_alpha   90.00
_cell.angle_beta   90.00
_cell.angle_gamma   90.00
#
_symmetry.space_group_name_H-M   'P 1'
#
loop_
_entity.id
_entity.type
_entity.pdbx_description
1 polymer ?
#
loop_
_entity_poly.entity_id
_entity_poly.type
_entity_poly.pdbx_seq_one_letter_code
_entity_poly.pdbx_strand_id
1 'polypeptide(L)'
;MMNVRQEGYGYINKASEVDILFLDDLGAEYKTDYGLSALNEIFNRRLGKWTFITSNFSLQYIYNDFDGRIASRMMRGNNVIIQTDAIDYNLRKNRYNDTSS
;
A
#
# COMPACT_ATOMS: atom_id res chain seq x y z
N MET A 1 14.66 0.34 -9.30
CA MET A 1 13.69 0.64 -8.25
C MET A 1 12.81 1.79 -8.69
N MET A 2 11.59 1.77 -8.29
CA MET A 2 10.63 2.79 -8.73
C MET A 2 9.65 3.09 -7.61
N ASN A 3 9.36 4.38 -7.41
CA ASN A 3 8.26 4.84 -6.58
C ASN A 3 7.06 5.10 -7.46
N VAL A 4 5.91 4.60 -7.05
CA VAL A 4 4.71 4.73 -7.84
C VAL A 4 3.77 5.74 -7.20
N ARG A 5 3.33 6.68 -8.02
CA ARG A 5 2.21 7.54 -7.70
C ARG A 5 1.18 7.37 -8.79
N GLN A 6 -0.04 7.73 -8.53
CA GLN A 6 -1.11 7.53 -9.48
C GLN A 6 -1.07 8.63 -10.54
N GLU A 7 -0.31 8.41 -11.60
CA GLU A 7 -0.01 9.44 -12.59
C GLU A 7 -0.39 9.04 -14.03
N GLY A 8 -1.38 8.20 -14.18
CA GLY A 8 -1.84 7.82 -15.51
C GLY A 8 -1.53 6.37 -15.83
N TYR A 9 -1.80 5.98 -17.07
CA TYR A 9 -1.81 4.57 -17.43
C TYR A 9 -0.42 3.96 -17.58
N GLY A 10 0.54 4.78 -17.98
CA GLY A 10 1.88 4.25 -18.24
C GLY A 10 2.56 3.68 -17.03
N TYR A 11 2.19 4.12 -15.84
CA TYR A 11 2.88 3.67 -14.65
C TYR A 11 2.58 2.20 -14.33
N ILE A 12 1.45 1.68 -14.77
CA ILE A 12 1.10 0.29 -14.47
C ILE A 12 2.12 -0.65 -15.10
N ASN A 13 2.49 -0.42 -16.37
CA ASN A 13 3.48 -1.26 -17.02
C ASN A 13 4.84 -1.12 -16.37
N LYS A 14 5.28 0.09 -16.13
CA LYS A 14 6.58 0.31 -15.49
C LYS A 14 6.62 -0.30 -14.11
N ALA A 15 5.60 -0.06 -13.31
CA ALA A 15 5.54 -0.62 -11.96
C ALA A 15 5.55 -2.13 -11.98
N SER A 16 4.90 -2.73 -12.96
CA SER A 16 4.82 -4.18 -13.04
C SER A 16 6.13 -4.82 -13.44
N GLU A 17 7.01 -4.09 -14.13
CA GLU A 17 8.20 -4.67 -14.75
C GLU A 17 9.49 -4.43 -13.98
N VAL A 18 9.56 -3.42 -13.12
CA VAL A 18 10.79 -3.14 -12.40
C VAL A 18 11.11 -4.25 -11.40
N ASP A 19 12.39 -4.44 -11.14
CA ASP A 19 12.82 -5.51 -10.25
C ASP A 19 12.37 -5.26 -8.82
N ILE A 20 12.49 -4.03 -8.35
CA ILE A 20 12.10 -3.64 -7.00
C ILE A 20 11.18 -2.44 -7.12
N LEU A 21 10.02 -2.56 -6.51
CA LEU A 21 9.01 -1.52 -6.55
C LEU A 21 8.75 -1.01 -5.14
N PHE A 22 8.72 0.31 -4.99
CA PHE A 22 8.15 0.94 -3.81
C PHE A 22 6.77 1.46 -4.16
N LEU A 23 5.77 0.92 -3.50
CA LEU A 23 4.42 1.45 -3.57
C LEU A 23 4.24 2.31 -2.34
N ASP A 24 4.57 3.58 -2.50
CA ASP A 24 4.70 4.47 -1.37
C ASP A 24 3.36 5.11 -1.04
N ASP A 25 3.02 5.05 0.26
CA ASP A 25 1.88 5.79 0.78
C ASP A 25 0.56 5.33 0.16
N LEU A 26 0.34 4.02 0.20
CA LEU A 26 -0.93 3.46 -0.26
C LEU A 26 -2.05 4.03 0.60
N GLY A 27 -2.90 4.84 0.00
CA GLY A 27 -3.91 5.59 0.72
C GLY A 27 -5.22 5.65 -0.02
N ALA A 28 -6.08 6.56 0.44
CA ALA A 28 -7.45 6.67 -0.04
C ALA A 28 -7.53 7.01 -1.54
N GLU A 29 -6.50 7.63 -2.08
CA GLU A 29 -6.51 7.98 -3.50
C GLU A 29 -6.54 6.75 -4.40
N TYR A 30 -6.13 5.59 -3.90
CA TYR A 30 -6.25 4.35 -4.67
C TYR A 30 -7.62 3.69 -4.52
N LYS A 31 -8.48 4.22 -3.68
CA LYS A 31 -9.78 3.61 -3.42
C LYS A 31 -10.81 4.08 -4.44
N THR A 32 -10.47 3.95 -5.69
CA THR A 32 -11.34 4.23 -6.83
C THR A 32 -11.33 3.00 -7.73
N ASP A 33 -12.28 2.92 -8.63
CA ASP A 33 -12.33 1.78 -9.55
C ASP A 33 -11.02 1.63 -10.31
N TYR A 34 -10.50 2.74 -10.82
CA TYR A 34 -9.23 2.71 -11.55
C TYR A 34 -8.08 2.33 -10.62
N GLY A 35 -8.01 2.94 -9.45
CA GLY A 35 -6.92 2.67 -8.51
C GLY A 35 -6.90 1.23 -8.05
N LEU A 36 -8.05 0.68 -7.71
CA LEU A 36 -8.14 -0.71 -7.27
C LEU A 36 -7.78 -1.67 -8.40
N SER A 37 -8.24 -1.38 -9.61
CA SER A 37 -7.91 -2.19 -10.77
C SER A 37 -6.41 -2.15 -11.06
N ALA A 38 -5.81 -0.97 -10.97
CA ALA A 38 -4.38 -0.81 -11.20
C ALA A 38 -3.56 -1.59 -10.16
N LEU A 39 -3.93 -1.49 -8.90
CA LEU A 39 -3.23 -2.23 -7.85
C LEU A 39 -3.33 -3.75 -8.06
N ASN A 40 -4.51 -4.22 -8.40
CA ASN A 40 -4.69 -5.64 -8.66
C ASN A 40 -3.83 -6.11 -9.81
N GLU A 41 -3.75 -5.32 -10.87
CA GLU A 41 -2.93 -5.66 -12.01
C GLU A 41 -1.45 -5.69 -11.64
N ILE A 42 -0.99 -4.69 -10.92
CA ILE A 42 0.42 -4.60 -10.52
C ILE A 42 0.79 -5.79 -9.64
N PHE A 43 0.00 -6.08 -8.62
CA PHE A 43 0.31 -7.19 -7.74
C PHE A 43 0.28 -8.52 -8.47
N ASN A 44 -0.66 -8.72 -9.38
CA ASN A 44 -0.72 -9.94 -10.15
C ASN A 44 0.51 -10.13 -11.02
N ARG A 45 0.95 -9.08 -11.66
CA ARG A 45 2.08 -9.17 -12.59
C ARG A 45 3.42 -9.23 -11.87
N ARG A 46 3.44 -8.86 -10.60
CA ARG A 46 4.69 -8.82 -9.84
C ARG A 46 4.92 -10.04 -8.96
N LEU A 47 4.21 -11.11 -9.20
CA LEU A 47 4.44 -12.32 -8.42
C LEU A 47 5.91 -12.73 -8.54
N GLY A 48 6.57 -12.92 -7.40
CA GLY A 48 7.97 -13.28 -7.36
C GLY A 48 8.94 -12.11 -7.35
N LYS A 49 8.46 -10.90 -7.55
CA LYS A 49 9.31 -9.71 -7.46
C LYS A 49 9.13 -9.04 -6.11
N TRP A 50 10.14 -8.30 -5.70
CA TRP A 50 10.09 -7.59 -4.43
C TRP A 50 9.27 -6.32 -4.56
N THR A 51 8.28 -6.17 -3.70
CA THR A 51 7.45 -4.97 -3.64
C THR A 51 7.36 -4.52 -2.20
N PHE A 52 7.76 -3.28 -1.96
CA PHE A 52 7.68 -2.66 -0.64
C PHE A 52 6.50 -1.71 -0.64
N ILE A 53 5.59 -1.90 0.29
CA ILE A 53 4.35 -1.15 0.36
C ILE A 53 4.31 -0.40 1.68
N THR A 54 4.18 0.91 1.61
CA THR A 54 3.93 1.69 2.82
C THR A 54 2.49 2.18 2.81
N SER A 55 1.87 2.22 3.97
CA SER A 55 0.50 2.67 4.08
C SER A 55 0.21 3.07 5.52
N ASN A 56 -0.64 4.08 5.69
CA ASN A 56 -1.16 4.38 7.01
C ASN A 56 -2.44 3.60 7.32
N PHE A 57 -2.89 2.78 6.39
CA PHE A 57 -4.02 1.88 6.65
C PHE A 57 -3.49 0.59 7.26
N SER A 58 -4.22 0.05 8.22
CA SER A 58 -3.92 -1.29 8.71
C SER A 58 -4.30 -2.31 7.64
N LEU A 59 -3.69 -3.47 7.70
CA LEU A 59 -4.03 -4.53 6.78
C LEU A 59 -5.49 -4.95 6.94
N GLN A 60 -5.98 -4.92 8.16
CA GLN A 60 -7.37 -5.26 8.41
C GLN A 60 -8.32 -4.24 7.77
N TYR A 61 -7.98 -2.96 7.81
CA TYR A 61 -8.78 -1.94 7.15
C TYR A 61 -8.79 -2.17 5.64
N ILE A 62 -7.63 -2.46 5.07
CA ILE A 62 -7.55 -2.71 3.63
C ILE A 62 -8.41 -3.92 3.26
N TYR A 63 -8.37 -4.96 4.07
CA TYR A 63 -9.16 -6.17 3.81
C TYR A 63 -10.66 -5.88 3.87
N ASN A 64 -11.11 -5.19 4.90
CA ASN A 64 -12.53 -5.03 5.17
C ASN A 64 -13.16 -3.86 4.41
N ASP A 65 -12.44 -2.77 4.29
CA ASP A 65 -13.03 -1.52 3.82
C ASP A 65 -12.44 -1.01 2.53
N PHE A 66 -11.33 -1.57 2.10
CA PHE A 66 -10.67 -1.16 0.89
C PHE A 66 -10.93 -2.18 -0.22
N ASP A 67 -10.25 -3.31 -0.17
CA ASP A 67 -10.47 -4.41 -1.12
C ASP A 67 -9.80 -5.67 -0.57
N GLY A 68 -10.62 -6.70 -0.32
CA GLY A 68 -10.08 -7.95 0.23
C GLY A 68 -9.13 -8.67 -0.70
N ARG A 69 -9.32 -8.54 -2.03
CA ARG A 69 -8.41 -9.18 -2.98
C ARG A 69 -7.05 -8.50 -2.95
N ILE A 70 -7.04 -7.18 -2.84
CA ILE A 70 -5.78 -6.44 -2.75
C ILE A 70 -5.06 -6.83 -1.47
N ALA A 71 -5.76 -6.88 -0.35
CA ALA A 71 -5.13 -7.28 0.91
C ALA A 71 -4.54 -8.67 0.81
N SER A 72 -5.26 -9.61 0.21
CA SER A 72 -4.75 -10.96 0.03
C SER A 72 -3.50 -10.98 -0.83
N ARG A 73 -3.48 -10.20 -1.90
CA ARG A 73 -2.33 -10.14 -2.78
C ARG A 73 -1.14 -9.47 -2.13
N MET A 74 -1.38 -8.45 -1.31
CA MET A 74 -0.31 -7.80 -0.57
C MET A 74 0.43 -8.76 0.34
N MET A 75 -0.25 -9.77 0.85
CA MET A 75 0.33 -10.72 1.79
C MET A 75 1.08 -11.86 1.11
N ARG A 76 1.11 -11.91 -0.21
CA ARG A 76 1.71 -13.02 -0.94
C ARG A 76 3.10 -12.68 -1.42
N GLY A 77 3.88 -13.75 -1.63
CA GLY A 77 5.17 -13.64 -2.30
C GLY A 77 6.17 -12.80 -1.53
N ASN A 78 6.87 -11.97 -2.26
CA ASN A 78 7.96 -11.15 -1.71
C ASN A 78 7.51 -9.72 -1.41
N ASN A 79 6.26 -9.53 -1.09
CA ASN A 79 5.75 -8.22 -0.70
C ASN A 79 6.11 -7.93 0.75
N VAL A 80 6.59 -6.73 0.99
CA VAL A 80 6.92 -6.25 2.33
C VAL A 80 6.00 -5.08 2.64
N ILE A 81 5.20 -5.23 3.67
CA ILE A 81 4.21 -4.22 4.04
C ILE A 81 4.72 -3.49 5.27
N ILE A 82 4.83 -2.19 5.15
CA ILE A 82 5.26 -1.33 6.24
C ILE A 82 4.12 -0.40 6.55
N GLN A 83 3.49 -0.62 7.68
CA GLN A 83 2.44 0.28 8.12
C GLN A 83 3.10 1.52 8.70
N THR A 84 2.82 2.67 8.08
CA THR A 84 3.33 3.92 8.61
C THR A 84 2.55 4.26 9.88
N ASP A 85 3.06 5.20 10.63
CA ASP A 85 2.52 5.45 11.94
C ASP A 85 1.52 6.60 11.97
N ALA A 86 0.76 6.79 10.87
CA ALA A 86 -0.26 7.84 10.89
C ALA A 86 -1.27 7.61 11.99
N ILE A 87 -1.73 6.38 12.14
CA ILE A 87 -2.62 6.03 13.26
C ILE A 87 -1.85 6.07 14.56
N ASP A 88 -0.67 5.54 14.57
CA ASP A 88 0.19 5.57 15.75
C ASP A 88 0.55 6.99 16.11
N TYR A 89 0.70 7.85 15.11
CA TYR A 89 0.95 9.25 15.37
C TYR A 89 -0.18 9.84 16.21
N ASN A 90 -1.41 9.54 15.87
CA ASN A 90 -2.54 10.02 16.66
C ASN A 90 -2.52 9.45 18.09
N LEU A 91 -2.15 8.19 18.21
CA LEU A 91 -2.03 7.57 19.53
C LEU A 91 -0.92 8.20 20.34
N ARG A 92 0.23 8.44 19.72
CA ARG A 92 1.32 9.09 20.42
C ARG A 92 0.95 10.49 20.85
N LYS A 93 0.24 11.21 19.99
CA LYS A 93 -0.21 12.55 20.32
C LYS A 93 -1.13 12.50 21.52
N ASN A 94 -2.02 11.55 21.57
CA ASN A 94 -2.92 11.41 22.70
C ASN A 94 -2.15 11.05 23.97
N ARG A 95 -1.13 10.21 23.87
CA ARG A 95 -0.33 9.88 25.03
C ARG A 95 0.40 11.10 25.57
N TYR A 96 0.92 11.93 24.70
CA TYR A 96 1.55 13.17 25.15
C TYR A 96 0.55 14.05 25.87
N ASN A 97 -0.65 14.16 25.33
CA ASN A 97 -1.68 14.98 25.92
C ASN A 97 -2.11 14.42 27.27
N ASP A 98 -2.09 13.13 27.40
CA ASP A 98 -2.43 12.48 28.66
C ASP A 98 -1.31 12.53 29.67
N THR A 99 -0.17 12.99 29.27
CA THR A 99 1.02 13.07 30.11
C THR A 99 1.46 11.75 30.67
N SER A 100 0.79 10.74 30.34
CA SER A 100 1.14 9.42 30.82
C SER A 100 2.13 8.74 29.91
N SER A 101 2.32 9.36 28.86
CA SER A 101 3.09 8.75 27.80
C SER A 101 4.52 8.50 28.10
#